data_e2b3632b333834c996d94f2f88d247bd
#
_entry.id   e2b3632b333834c996d94f2f88d247bd
#
_cell.length_a   1.000
_cell.length_b   1.000
_cell.length_c   1.000
_cell.angle_alpha   90.00
_cell.angle_beta   90.00
_cell.angle_gamma   90.00
#
_symmetry.space_group_name_H-M   'P 1'
#
loop_
_entity.id
_entity.type
_entity.pdbx_description
1 polymer ?
#
loop_
_entity_poly.entity_id
_entity_poly.type
_entity_poly.pdbx_seq_one_letter_code
_entity_poly.pdbx_strand_id
1 'polypeptide(L)'
;LEKHELGGVSVSWFGGGGATLRFAKPIYHKMIVLLGNDYYTIEEQKFDLTIHQPLDIMSKASFFKGFDEIKLYPGLYARTGFNFEYSRNDRITHTVEVGASLHAFAKTIPIMASDDNKQFFPSIFVGYRIGMILDPVSQRGLFDLLRKQSAE
;
A
#
# COMPACT_ATOMS: atom_id res chain seq x y z
N LEU A 1 -14.42 25.18 -6.30
CA LEU A 1 -14.36 26.31 -5.36
C LEU A 1 -12.89 26.68 -5.20
N GLU A 2 -12.49 27.80 -5.75
CA GLU A 2 -11.14 28.34 -5.63
C GLU A 2 -11.03 29.16 -4.35
N LYS A 3 -9.86 29.09 -3.73
CA LYS A 3 -9.56 29.80 -2.51
C LYS A 3 -9.19 31.24 -2.85
N HIS A 4 -10.09 32.16 -2.62
CA HIS A 4 -9.85 33.59 -2.87
C HIS A 4 -9.57 34.40 -1.59
N GLU A 5 -9.69 33.79 -0.39
CA GLU A 5 -9.45 34.48 0.88
C GLU A 5 -8.61 33.63 1.85
N LEU A 6 -7.80 34.31 2.67
CA LEU A 6 -7.05 33.69 3.76
C LEU A 6 -7.98 32.94 4.72
N GLY A 7 -7.92 31.64 4.75
CA GLY A 7 -8.74 30.76 5.59
C GLY A 7 -9.83 29.95 4.87
N GLY A 8 -9.94 30.07 3.53
CA GLY A 8 -10.85 29.24 2.73
C GLY A 8 -10.36 27.78 2.60
N VAL A 9 -11.31 26.86 2.38
CA VAL A 9 -11.03 25.47 2.02
C VAL A 9 -11.17 25.33 0.51
N SER A 10 -10.11 24.87 -0.16
CA SER A 10 -10.15 24.51 -1.58
C SER A 10 -10.52 23.04 -1.69
N VAL A 11 -11.50 22.73 -2.53
CA VAL A 11 -11.92 21.35 -2.79
C VAL A 11 -11.61 21.04 -4.25
N SER A 12 -10.79 20.02 -4.47
CA SER A 12 -10.46 19.51 -5.80
C SER A 12 -10.79 18.04 -5.94
N TRP A 13 -11.33 17.68 -7.09
CA TRP A 13 -11.56 16.27 -7.44
C TRP A 13 -10.31 15.74 -8.16
N PHE A 14 -9.99 14.48 -7.91
CA PHE A 14 -8.97 13.77 -8.67
C PHE A 14 -9.45 12.39 -9.10
N GLY A 15 -8.91 11.92 -10.22
CA GLY A 15 -9.14 10.57 -10.73
C GLY A 15 -7.91 10.11 -11.48
N GLY A 16 -7.68 8.80 -11.43
CA GLY A 16 -6.56 8.19 -12.12
C GLY A 16 -6.70 6.69 -12.20
N GLY A 17 -5.93 6.10 -13.09
CA GLY A 17 -5.89 4.65 -13.24
C GLY A 17 -4.60 4.23 -13.93
N GLY A 18 -4.33 2.94 -13.89
CA GLY A 18 -3.13 2.39 -14.48
C GLY A 18 -3.05 0.87 -14.37
N ALA A 19 -1.93 0.34 -14.84
CA ALA A 19 -1.60 -1.06 -14.66
C ALA A 19 -1.04 -1.31 -13.26
N THR A 20 -1.36 -2.47 -12.70
CA THR A 20 -0.83 -2.95 -11.42
C THR A 20 -0.28 -4.35 -11.58
N LEU A 21 0.75 -4.65 -10.83
CA LEU A 21 1.34 -5.98 -10.78
C LEU A 21 1.46 -6.42 -9.32
N ARG A 22 0.84 -7.54 -8.99
CA ARG A 22 0.87 -8.10 -7.64
C ARG A 22 1.74 -9.35 -7.61
N PHE A 23 2.58 -9.42 -6.59
CA PHE A 23 3.41 -10.58 -6.29
C PHE A 23 2.77 -11.33 -5.14
N ALA A 24 2.36 -12.58 -5.37
CA ALA A 24 1.83 -13.45 -4.33
C ALA A 24 2.83 -14.56 -4.04
N LYS A 25 3.31 -14.61 -2.80
CA LYS A 25 4.19 -15.63 -2.28
C LYS A 25 3.40 -16.56 -1.37
N PRO A 26 3.46 -17.89 -1.54
CA PRO A 26 2.83 -18.82 -0.60
C PRO A 26 3.50 -18.75 0.78
N ILE A 27 2.69 -18.88 1.81
CA ILE A 27 3.17 -18.92 3.20
C ILE A 27 3.25 -20.38 3.62
N TYR A 28 4.44 -20.80 4.09
CA TYR A 28 4.68 -22.11 4.66
C TYR A 28 4.61 -22.07 6.17
N HIS A 29 4.03 -23.10 6.75
CA HIS A 29 3.93 -23.32 8.17
C HIS A 29 4.63 -24.64 8.53
N LYS A 30 5.22 -24.69 9.71
CA LYS A 30 5.66 -25.95 10.32
C LYS A 30 4.45 -26.60 10.97
N MET A 31 4.07 -27.74 10.45
CA MET A 31 2.88 -28.48 10.88
C MET A 31 3.27 -29.81 11.45
N ILE A 32 2.47 -30.27 12.40
CA ILE A 32 2.57 -31.62 12.95
C ILE A 32 1.80 -32.53 11.99
N VAL A 33 2.49 -33.50 11.39
CA VAL A 33 1.89 -34.50 10.51
C VAL A 33 2.00 -35.85 11.20
N LEU A 34 0.87 -36.58 11.30
CA LEU A 34 0.84 -37.92 11.85
C LEU A 34 1.30 -38.91 10.78
N LEU A 35 2.39 -39.59 11.03
CA LEU A 35 3.00 -40.57 10.13
C LEU A 35 2.62 -41.99 10.55
N GLY A 36 1.34 -42.33 10.61
CA GLY A 36 0.87 -43.68 10.98
C GLY A 36 1.42 -44.20 12.33
N ASN A 37 0.68 -45.06 13.04
CA ASN A 37 1.11 -45.68 14.29
C ASN A 37 1.85 -44.78 15.29
N ASP A 38 1.23 -43.67 15.71
CA ASP A 38 1.68 -42.80 16.83
C ASP A 38 3.02 -42.02 16.64
N TYR A 39 3.53 -41.97 15.42
CA TYR A 39 4.69 -41.13 15.12
C TYR A 39 4.28 -39.79 14.53
N TYR A 40 4.72 -38.70 15.17
CA TYR A 40 4.54 -37.33 14.69
C TYR A 40 5.82 -36.82 14.05
N THR A 41 5.71 -36.18 12.92
CA THR A 41 6.82 -35.45 12.29
C THR A 41 6.44 -34.00 12.08
N ILE A 42 7.44 -33.11 12.05
CA ILE A 42 7.22 -31.71 11.77
C ILE A 42 7.64 -31.46 10.31
N GLU A 43 6.67 -31.13 9.49
CA GLU A 43 6.90 -30.79 8.09
C GLU A 43 6.52 -29.35 7.77
N GLU A 44 7.24 -28.76 6.80
CA GLU A 44 6.95 -27.43 6.33
C GLU A 44 6.03 -27.51 5.10
N GLN A 45 4.75 -27.27 5.35
CA GLN A 45 3.70 -27.37 4.32
C GLN A 45 2.91 -26.05 4.19
N LYS A 46 2.23 -25.90 3.04
CA LYS A 46 1.23 -24.84 2.84
C LYS A 46 -0.03 -25.19 3.64
N PHE A 47 -0.59 -24.20 4.32
CA PHE A 47 -1.84 -24.42 5.03
C PHE A 47 -2.98 -24.63 4.03
N ASP A 48 -3.72 -25.72 4.19
CA ASP A 48 -4.90 -26.06 3.41
C ASP A 48 -6.02 -26.44 4.39
N LEU A 49 -7.12 -25.71 4.36
CA LEU A 49 -8.28 -25.91 5.23
C LEU A 49 -8.98 -27.27 5.01
N THR A 50 -8.76 -27.90 3.86
CA THR A 50 -9.39 -29.22 3.56
C THR A 50 -8.69 -30.37 4.27
N ILE A 51 -7.43 -30.19 4.66
CA ILE A 51 -6.57 -31.25 5.20
C ILE A 51 -6.08 -30.91 6.61
N HIS A 52 -5.83 -29.60 6.89
CA HIS A 52 -5.18 -29.15 8.10
C HIS A 52 -6.14 -28.41 9.03
N GLN A 53 -5.99 -28.65 10.33
CA GLN A 53 -6.65 -27.85 11.36
C GLN A 53 -5.74 -26.71 11.82
N PRO A 54 -6.28 -25.57 12.28
CA PRO A 54 -5.48 -24.46 12.81
C PRO A 54 -4.58 -24.86 13.98
N LEU A 55 -4.95 -25.91 14.72
CA LEU A 55 -4.18 -26.45 15.85
C LEU A 55 -2.93 -27.25 15.42
N ASP A 56 -2.84 -27.68 14.17
CA ASP A 56 -1.70 -28.42 13.63
C ASP A 56 -0.51 -27.49 13.35
N ILE A 57 -0.72 -26.16 13.37
CA ILE A 57 0.29 -25.17 13.11
C ILE A 57 1.15 -24.96 14.36
N MET A 58 2.38 -25.44 14.33
CA MET A 58 3.36 -25.19 15.41
C MET A 58 4.00 -23.80 15.30
N SER A 59 4.46 -23.44 14.11
CA SER A 59 5.14 -22.17 13.88
C SER A 59 5.17 -21.80 12.39
N LYS A 60 5.62 -20.58 12.09
CA LYS A 60 5.90 -20.17 10.71
C LYS A 60 7.20 -20.81 10.23
N ALA A 61 7.22 -21.24 8.98
CA ALA A 61 8.47 -21.63 8.30
C ALA A 61 9.33 -20.41 7.99
N SER A 62 10.55 -20.62 7.47
CA SER A 62 11.46 -19.54 7.08
C SER A 62 10.79 -18.57 6.11
N PHE A 63 11.03 -17.25 6.29
CA PHE A 63 10.53 -16.21 5.39
C PHE A 63 10.99 -16.41 3.94
N PHE A 64 12.18 -16.97 3.74
CA PHE A 64 12.76 -17.20 2.41
C PHE A 64 12.14 -18.40 1.68
N LYS A 65 11.44 -19.30 2.38
CA LYS A 65 10.80 -20.45 1.74
C LYS A 65 9.62 -20.01 0.87
N GLY A 66 9.55 -20.52 -0.35
CA GLY A 66 8.50 -20.21 -1.34
C GLY A 66 8.78 -18.94 -2.17
N PHE A 67 10.01 -18.40 -2.15
CA PHE A 67 10.41 -17.32 -3.07
C PHE A 67 10.49 -17.79 -4.53
N ASP A 68 10.82 -19.03 -4.75
CA ASP A 68 10.80 -19.74 -6.03
C ASP A 68 9.38 -19.96 -6.59
N GLU A 69 8.37 -19.85 -5.74
CA GLU A 69 6.97 -20.04 -6.09
C GLU A 69 6.18 -18.74 -6.21
N ILE A 70 6.83 -17.61 -6.29
CA ILE A 70 6.16 -16.31 -6.44
C ILE A 70 5.36 -16.30 -7.74
N LYS A 71 4.07 -16.03 -7.62
CA LYS A 71 3.15 -15.86 -8.76
C LYS A 71 2.89 -14.39 -9.02
N LEU A 72 2.89 -14.02 -10.30
CA LEU A 72 2.61 -12.68 -10.78
C LEU A 72 1.15 -12.59 -11.21
N TYR A 73 0.46 -11.57 -10.72
CA TYR A 73 -0.92 -11.26 -11.07
C TYR A 73 -1.00 -9.86 -11.68
N PRO A 74 -1.05 -9.77 -13.02
CA PRO A 74 -1.27 -8.50 -13.67
C PRO A 74 -2.72 -8.06 -13.49
N GLY A 75 -2.93 -6.77 -13.39
CA GLY A 75 -4.24 -6.17 -13.21
C GLY A 75 -4.27 -4.70 -13.59
N LEU A 76 -5.42 -4.11 -13.41
CA LEU A 76 -5.67 -2.69 -13.58
C LEU A 76 -6.15 -2.11 -12.25
N TYR A 77 -5.90 -0.82 -12.05
CA TYR A 77 -6.49 -0.10 -10.95
C TYR A 77 -7.09 1.21 -11.42
N ALA A 78 -8.14 1.62 -10.73
CA ALA A 78 -8.72 2.95 -10.85
C ALA A 78 -8.87 3.53 -9.44
N ARG A 79 -8.63 4.85 -9.30
CA ARG A 79 -8.83 5.57 -8.04
C ARG A 79 -9.47 6.91 -8.32
N THR A 80 -10.32 7.36 -7.40
CA THR A 80 -10.95 8.67 -7.45
C THR A 80 -11.21 9.18 -6.05
N GLY A 81 -11.29 10.48 -5.89
CA GLY A 81 -11.52 11.08 -4.59
C GLY A 81 -11.51 12.59 -4.62
N PHE A 82 -11.56 13.17 -3.44
CA PHE A 82 -11.54 14.60 -3.21
C PHE A 82 -10.37 14.99 -2.31
N ASN A 83 -9.73 16.07 -2.64
CA ASN A 83 -8.75 16.76 -1.82
C ASN A 83 -9.40 17.97 -1.20
N PHE A 84 -9.28 18.08 0.11
CA PHE A 84 -9.69 19.24 0.90
C PHE A 84 -8.41 19.94 1.37
N GLU A 85 -8.06 21.03 0.70
CA GLU A 85 -6.88 21.81 1.02
C GLU A 85 -7.29 23.01 1.87
N TYR A 86 -6.65 23.13 3.02
CA TYR A 86 -6.81 24.27 3.88
C TYR A 86 -5.44 24.81 4.32
N SER A 87 -5.29 26.12 4.30
CA SER A 87 -4.07 26.78 4.75
C SER A 87 -4.47 27.95 5.64
N ARG A 88 -3.92 27.97 6.82
CA ARG A 88 -4.06 29.08 7.77
C ARG A 88 -2.97 30.14 7.56
N ASN A 89 -1.84 29.72 7.01
CA ASN A 89 -0.68 30.59 6.72
C ASN A 89 -0.23 30.31 5.28
N ASP A 90 0.23 31.33 4.56
CA ASP A 90 0.67 31.23 3.16
C ASP A 90 1.85 30.25 2.91
N ARG A 91 2.49 29.76 3.98
CA ARG A 91 3.65 28.87 3.89
C ARG A 91 3.35 27.40 4.13
N ILE A 92 2.29 27.08 4.85
CA ILE A 92 1.97 25.68 5.21
C ILE A 92 0.59 25.34 4.71
N THR A 93 0.51 24.33 3.87
CA THR A 93 -0.73 23.79 3.33
C THR A 93 -1.04 22.44 3.97
N HIS A 94 -2.24 22.28 4.44
CA HIS A 94 -2.78 21.03 4.96
C HIS A 94 -3.80 20.48 3.96
N THR A 95 -3.64 19.23 3.54
CA THR A 95 -4.56 18.59 2.61
C THR A 95 -5.06 17.29 3.21
N VAL A 96 -6.38 17.16 3.30
CA VAL A 96 -7.06 15.91 3.60
C VAL A 96 -7.54 15.32 2.27
N GLU A 97 -7.16 14.08 2.01
CA GLU A 97 -7.56 13.32 0.82
C GLU A 97 -8.51 12.20 1.25
N VAL A 98 -9.68 12.11 0.61
CA VAL A 98 -10.64 11.03 0.84
C VAL A 98 -11.04 10.46 -0.51
N GLY A 99 -10.98 9.14 -0.65
CA GLY A 99 -11.31 8.55 -1.93
C GLY A 99 -11.54 7.05 -1.87
N ALA A 100 -11.84 6.50 -3.03
CA ALA A 100 -12.01 5.08 -3.24
C ALA A 100 -11.09 4.60 -4.36
N SER A 101 -10.66 3.35 -4.28
CA SER A 101 -9.94 2.69 -5.35
C SER A 101 -10.49 1.29 -5.60
N LEU A 102 -10.36 0.84 -6.83
CA LEU A 102 -10.73 -0.50 -7.27
C LEU A 102 -9.54 -1.11 -8.01
N HIS A 103 -9.11 -2.29 -7.57
CA HIS A 103 -8.13 -3.10 -8.26
C HIS A 103 -8.83 -4.30 -8.88
N ALA A 104 -8.59 -4.56 -10.15
CA ALA A 104 -9.10 -5.70 -10.89
C ALA A 104 -7.93 -6.51 -11.46
N PHE A 105 -7.90 -7.81 -11.19
CA PHE A 105 -6.83 -8.70 -11.63
C PHE A 105 -7.33 -9.67 -12.68
N ALA A 106 -6.47 -10.04 -13.65
CA ALA A 106 -6.78 -10.96 -14.72
C ALA A 106 -7.08 -12.40 -14.22
N LYS A 107 -6.55 -12.75 -13.06
CA LYS A 107 -6.75 -14.05 -12.42
C LYS A 107 -7.17 -13.87 -10.96
N THR A 108 -7.93 -14.80 -10.46
CA THR A 108 -8.28 -14.88 -9.04
C THR A 108 -7.02 -15.02 -8.18
N ILE A 109 -6.90 -14.17 -7.18
CA ILE A 109 -5.75 -14.17 -6.27
C ILE A 109 -6.11 -14.99 -5.03
N PRO A 110 -5.41 -16.09 -4.73
CA PRO A 110 -5.63 -16.87 -3.53
C PRO A 110 -5.14 -16.08 -2.30
N ILE A 111 -6.04 -15.37 -1.65
CA ILE A 111 -5.75 -14.58 -0.44
C ILE A 111 -6.07 -15.37 0.82
N MET A 112 -7.08 -16.23 0.74
CA MET A 112 -7.53 -17.09 1.82
C MET A 112 -7.34 -18.55 1.43
N ALA A 113 -7.19 -19.41 2.42
CA ALA A 113 -7.16 -20.85 2.23
C ALA A 113 -8.56 -21.45 1.90
N SER A 114 -9.54 -20.59 1.57
CA SER A 114 -10.90 -20.94 1.17
C SER A 114 -11.13 -20.68 -0.32
N ASP A 115 -12.19 -21.25 -0.88
CA ASP A 115 -12.57 -21.07 -2.29
C ASP A 115 -13.09 -19.65 -2.63
N ASP A 116 -13.34 -18.81 -1.64
CA ASP A 116 -13.83 -17.42 -1.79
C ASP A 116 -12.75 -16.44 -2.25
N ASN A 117 -11.98 -16.83 -3.25
CA ASN A 117 -10.95 -15.98 -3.82
C ASN A 117 -11.55 -14.99 -4.84
N LYS A 118 -11.11 -13.73 -4.77
CA LYS A 118 -11.68 -12.63 -5.57
C LYS A 118 -10.69 -12.09 -6.59
N GLN A 119 -11.24 -11.48 -7.64
CA GLN A 119 -10.49 -10.76 -8.67
C GLN A 119 -10.56 -9.24 -8.47
N PHE A 120 -11.59 -8.76 -7.74
CA PHE A 120 -11.87 -7.35 -7.52
C PHE A 120 -11.64 -6.98 -6.06
N PHE A 121 -10.88 -5.92 -5.85
CA PHE A 121 -10.52 -5.41 -4.51
C PHE A 121 -10.89 -3.93 -4.41
N PRO A 122 -12.12 -3.60 -3.99
CA PRO A 122 -12.49 -2.24 -3.64
C PRO A 122 -11.84 -1.85 -2.31
N SER A 123 -11.41 -0.60 -2.20
CA SER A 123 -10.89 -0.02 -0.96
C SER A 123 -11.24 1.46 -0.86
N ILE A 124 -11.37 1.93 0.37
CA ILE A 124 -11.53 3.34 0.70
C ILE A 124 -10.24 3.78 1.39
N PHE A 125 -9.80 4.98 1.10
CA PHE A 125 -8.61 5.53 1.72
C PHE A 125 -8.84 6.95 2.21
N VAL A 126 -8.15 7.29 3.28
CA VAL A 126 -8.05 8.65 3.82
C VAL A 126 -6.58 8.96 3.97
N GLY A 127 -6.14 10.07 3.42
CA GLY A 127 -4.77 10.55 3.49
C GLY A 127 -4.71 11.94 4.10
N TYR A 128 -3.61 12.24 4.79
CA TYR A 128 -3.31 13.57 5.27
C TYR A 128 -1.91 13.96 4.81
N ARG A 129 -1.80 15.13 4.18
CA ARG A 129 -0.54 15.67 3.68
C ARG A 129 -0.30 17.05 4.27
N ILE A 130 0.96 17.31 4.62
CA ILE A 130 1.45 18.63 4.98
C ILE A 130 2.42 19.06 3.89
N GLY A 131 2.11 20.17 3.24
CA GLY A 131 2.96 20.78 2.23
C GLY A 131 3.55 22.10 2.74
N MET A 132 4.73 22.45 2.24
CA MET A 132 5.34 23.76 2.46
C MET A 132 5.54 24.43 1.11
N ILE A 133 5.03 25.65 0.97
CA ILE A 133 5.25 26.47 -0.22
C ILE A 133 6.61 27.14 -0.08
N LEU A 134 7.56 26.73 -0.91
CA LEU A 134 8.88 27.35 -1.00
C LEU A 134 8.82 28.45 -2.05
N ASP A 135 9.04 29.69 -1.63
CA ASP A 135 9.07 30.84 -2.53
C ASP A 135 10.42 30.86 -3.28
N PRO A 136 10.43 30.66 -4.63
CA PRO A 136 11.68 30.58 -5.39
C PRO A 136 12.49 31.88 -5.38
N VAL A 137 11.87 33.00 -5.05
CA VAL A 137 12.55 34.32 -4.94
C VAL A 137 13.43 34.35 -3.68
N SER A 138 13.01 33.74 -2.59
CA SER A 138 13.78 33.68 -1.34
C SER A 138 15.05 32.82 -1.48
N GLN A 139 15.03 31.80 -2.32
CA GLN A 139 16.22 30.98 -2.56
C GLN A 139 17.31 31.70 -3.36
N ARG A 140 16.95 32.56 -4.33
CA ARG A 140 17.93 33.35 -5.08
C ARG A 140 18.71 34.30 -4.16
N GLY A 141 18.01 34.93 -3.25
CA GLY A 141 18.67 35.81 -2.27
C GLY A 141 19.64 35.07 -1.34
N LEU A 142 19.33 33.86 -0.94
CA LEU A 142 20.22 33.04 -0.10
C LEU A 142 21.47 32.58 -0.87
N PHE A 143 21.33 32.16 -2.11
CA PHE A 143 22.46 31.77 -2.96
C PHE A 143 23.38 33.00 -3.30
N ASP A 144 22.80 34.16 -3.51
CA ASP A 144 23.58 35.40 -3.74
C ASP A 144 24.34 35.85 -2.50
N LEU A 145 23.78 35.66 -1.29
CA LEU A 145 24.47 35.92 -0.03
C LEU A 145 25.63 34.93 0.20
N LEU A 146 25.43 33.66 -0.05
CA LEU A 146 26.48 32.63 0.08
C LEU A 146 27.61 32.84 -0.92
N ARG A 147 27.28 33.29 -2.14
CA ARG A 147 28.27 33.59 -3.18
C ARG A 147 29.12 34.83 -2.84
N LYS A 148 28.55 35.82 -2.16
CA LYS A 148 29.30 36.99 -1.68
C LYS A 148 30.27 36.64 -0.54
N GLN A 149 29.91 35.73 0.37
CA GLN A 149 30.79 35.30 1.46
C GLN A 149 31.98 34.45 0.99
N SER A 150 31.91 33.80 -0.17
CA SER A 150 33.02 33.00 -0.71
C SER A 150 33.96 33.80 -1.62
N ALA A 151 33.72 35.11 -1.80
CA ALA A 151 34.51 35.99 -2.67
C ALA A 151 35.34 37.05 -1.89
N GLU A 152 35.29 37.03 -0.54
CA GLU A 152 36.20 37.73 0.38
C GLU A 152 37.20 36.72 0.99
#